data_c974493d7b4e6c908ec6acefda543ee1
#
_entry.id   c974493d7b4e6c908ec6acefda543ee1
#
_cell.length_a   1.000
_cell.length_b   1.000
_cell.length_c   1.000
_cell.angle_alpha   90.00
_cell.angle_beta   90.00
_cell.angle_gamma   90.00
#
_symmetry.space_group_name_H-M   'P 1'
#
loop_
_entity.id
_entity.type
_entity.pdbx_description
1 polymer ?
#
loop_
_entity_poly.entity_id
_entity_poly.type
_entity_poly.pdbx_seq_one_letter_code
_entity_poly.pdbx_strand_id
1 'polypeptide(L)'
;MVGLISNQEALQKELCHGGIHFSELVNGKVGPTEIAAALLATKPTIRDGLLHMQEKVEGSCSVLVLSPEGVYACRDKLGRTPVVIGRKDDGSLAASLESCALHNLGYKIVRWLGPGEAVLLDGKPLEIRPVLPARKKCRMCAFMWIYFGFPASSYDGVNVEEVRYRCGAALASHDKDLDVDAVAGVP
;
A
#
# COMPACT_ATOMS: atom_id res chain seq x y z
N MET A 1 -8.22 -3.30 -0.82
CA MET A 1 -7.02 -2.92 -1.57
C MET A 1 -6.78 -1.42 -1.54
N VAL A 2 -5.57 -0.97 -1.81
CA VAL A 2 -5.24 0.46 -1.99
C VAL A 2 -4.40 0.61 -3.26
N GLY A 3 -4.70 1.67 -4.02
CA GLY A 3 -4.05 2.00 -5.27
C GLY A 3 -5.02 2.35 -6.38
N LEU A 4 -4.50 2.47 -7.60
CA LEU A 4 -5.25 2.78 -8.81
C LEU A 4 -4.92 1.74 -9.88
N ILE A 5 -5.93 1.05 -10.40
CA ILE A 5 -5.82 0.13 -11.53
C ILE A 5 -6.15 0.91 -12.80
N SER A 6 -5.15 1.26 -13.59
CA SER A 6 -5.33 2.11 -14.78
C SER A 6 -6.00 1.37 -15.94
N ASN A 7 -5.79 0.04 -16.04
CA ASN A 7 -6.34 -0.83 -17.09
C ASN A 7 -7.60 -1.59 -16.64
N GLN A 8 -8.38 -1.05 -15.71
CA GLN A 8 -9.52 -1.71 -15.08
C GLN A 8 -10.54 -2.25 -16.09
N GLU A 9 -10.92 -1.44 -17.09
CA GLU A 9 -11.92 -1.85 -18.10
C GLU A 9 -11.43 -3.01 -18.99
N ALA A 10 -10.14 -3.02 -19.33
CA ALA A 10 -9.55 -4.11 -20.09
C ALA A 10 -9.54 -5.42 -19.30
N LEU A 11 -9.15 -5.34 -18.02
CA LEU A 11 -9.16 -6.49 -17.10
C LEU A 11 -10.56 -7.03 -16.87
N GLN A 12 -11.56 -6.15 -16.70
CA GLN A 12 -12.95 -6.55 -16.55
C GLN A 12 -13.42 -7.34 -17.78
N LYS A 13 -13.14 -6.85 -18.99
CA LYS A 13 -13.49 -7.55 -20.24
C LYS A 13 -12.80 -8.92 -20.34
N GLU A 14 -11.50 -8.99 -20.05
CA GLU A 14 -10.74 -10.24 -20.04
C GLU A 14 -11.34 -11.27 -19.08
N LEU A 15 -11.63 -10.84 -17.86
CA LEU A 15 -12.20 -11.70 -16.81
C LEU A 15 -13.62 -12.20 -17.17
N CYS A 16 -14.47 -11.32 -17.73
CA CYS A 16 -15.79 -11.71 -18.21
C CYS A 16 -15.73 -12.72 -19.36
N HIS A 17 -14.83 -12.57 -20.32
CA HIS A 17 -14.61 -13.55 -21.38
C HIS A 17 -14.11 -14.91 -20.81
N GLY A 18 -13.38 -14.87 -19.69
CA GLY A 18 -12.95 -16.03 -18.95
C GLY A 18 -14.05 -16.68 -18.09
N GLY A 19 -15.30 -16.19 -18.18
CA GLY A 19 -16.45 -16.75 -17.45
C GLY A 19 -16.62 -16.24 -16.03
N ILE A 20 -15.89 -15.18 -15.63
CA ILE A 20 -16.07 -14.55 -14.33
C ILE A 20 -17.22 -13.55 -14.39
N HIS A 21 -18.13 -13.64 -13.42
CA HIS A 21 -19.23 -12.71 -13.23
C HIS A 21 -18.95 -11.84 -12.00
N PHE A 22 -19.21 -10.54 -12.15
CA PHE A 22 -19.09 -9.56 -11.08
C PHE A 22 -20.46 -9.33 -10.44
N SER A 23 -20.52 -9.34 -9.11
CA SER A 23 -21.75 -9.23 -8.34
C SER A 23 -22.06 -7.81 -7.89
N GLU A 24 -21.03 -6.98 -7.75
CA GLU A 24 -21.16 -5.63 -7.22
C GLU A 24 -20.78 -4.57 -8.25
N LEU A 25 -21.75 -3.71 -8.60
CA LEU A 25 -21.53 -2.56 -9.48
C LEU A 25 -21.76 -1.28 -8.67
N VAL A 26 -20.72 -0.44 -8.59
CA VAL A 26 -20.83 0.91 -8.04
C VAL A 26 -20.95 1.89 -9.20
N ASN A 27 -22.11 2.56 -9.31
CA ASN A 27 -22.43 3.45 -10.44
C ASN A 27 -22.27 2.76 -11.81
N GLY A 28 -22.66 1.51 -11.93
CA GLY A 28 -22.57 0.72 -13.16
C GLY A 28 -21.17 0.23 -13.52
N LYS A 29 -20.19 0.40 -12.64
CA LYS A 29 -18.80 -0.07 -12.84
C LYS A 29 -18.40 -1.08 -11.76
N VAL A 30 -17.65 -2.08 -12.16
CA VAL A 30 -17.04 -3.04 -11.22
C VAL A 30 -16.01 -2.34 -10.35
N GLY A 31 -16.01 -2.62 -9.05
CA GLY A 31 -15.04 -2.07 -8.12
C GLY A 31 -13.61 -2.59 -8.37
N PRO A 32 -12.56 -1.76 -8.21
CA PRO A 32 -11.18 -2.21 -8.41
C PRO A 32 -10.78 -3.32 -7.43
N THR A 33 -11.35 -3.37 -6.25
CA THR A 33 -11.13 -4.43 -5.25
C THR A 33 -11.66 -5.76 -5.74
N GLU A 34 -12.83 -5.77 -6.40
CA GLU A 34 -13.44 -6.99 -6.95
C GLU A 34 -12.64 -7.51 -8.14
N ILE A 35 -12.11 -6.62 -9.00
CA ILE A 35 -11.18 -7.01 -10.08
C ILE A 35 -9.89 -7.62 -9.51
N ALA A 36 -9.31 -7.03 -8.47
CA ALA A 36 -8.12 -7.59 -7.83
C ALA A 36 -8.42 -8.98 -7.23
N ALA A 37 -9.57 -9.14 -6.56
CA ALA A 37 -10.01 -10.43 -6.02
C ALA A 37 -10.25 -11.47 -7.12
N ALA A 38 -10.89 -11.08 -8.23
CA ALA A 38 -11.11 -11.94 -9.38
C ALA A 38 -9.79 -12.42 -10.01
N LEU A 39 -8.82 -11.52 -10.21
CA LEU A 39 -7.47 -11.88 -10.70
C LEU A 39 -6.78 -12.90 -9.79
N LEU A 40 -6.87 -12.69 -8.47
CA LEU A 40 -6.35 -13.63 -7.48
C LEU A 40 -7.00 -15.01 -7.63
N ALA A 41 -8.31 -15.05 -7.74
CA ALA A 41 -9.11 -16.29 -7.82
C ALA A 41 -8.92 -17.09 -9.11
N THR A 42 -8.33 -16.52 -10.16
CA THR A 42 -8.03 -17.26 -11.40
C THR A 42 -6.90 -18.28 -11.25
N LYS A 43 -6.18 -18.26 -10.12
CA LYS A 43 -5.03 -19.14 -9.88
C LYS A 43 -5.28 -20.11 -8.73
N PRO A 44 -4.64 -21.28 -8.75
CA PRO A 44 -4.89 -22.33 -7.76
C PRO A 44 -4.35 -21.98 -6.35
N THR A 45 -3.36 -21.08 -6.24
CA THR A 45 -2.79 -20.66 -4.96
C THR A 45 -2.84 -19.14 -4.81
N ILE A 46 -2.95 -18.65 -3.57
CA ILE A 46 -2.91 -17.20 -3.30
C ILE A 46 -1.58 -16.60 -3.76
N ARG A 47 -0.47 -17.33 -3.60
CA ARG A 47 0.85 -16.90 -4.08
C ARG A 47 0.85 -16.64 -5.59
N ASP A 48 0.35 -17.60 -6.38
CA ASP A 48 0.30 -17.47 -7.83
C ASP A 48 -0.71 -16.42 -8.28
N GLY A 49 -1.82 -16.28 -7.53
CA GLY A 49 -2.81 -15.22 -7.72
C GLY A 49 -2.21 -13.83 -7.50
N LEU A 50 -1.44 -13.62 -6.41
CA LEU A 50 -0.75 -12.37 -6.13
C LEU A 50 0.27 -12.02 -7.23
N LEU A 51 1.04 -13.01 -7.69
CA LEU A 51 1.98 -12.82 -8.79
C LEU A 51 1.25 -12.42 -10.07
N HIS A 52 0.19 -13.15 -10.43
CA HIS A 52 -0.64 -12.88 -11.60
C HIS A 52 -1.27 -11.48 -11.55
N MET A 53 -1.84 -11.10 -10.41
CA MET A 53 -2.39 -9.76 -10.20
C MET A 53 -1.33 -8.68 -10.43
N GLN A 54 -0.12 -8.86 -9.88
CA GLN A 54 0.97 -7.90 -10.08
C GLN A 54 1.43 -7.79 -11.55
N GLU A 55 1.37 -8.88 -12.32
CA GLU A 55 1.70 -8.88 -13.74
C GLU A 55 0.63 -8.16 -14.57
N LYS A 56 -0.63 -8.45 -14.31
CA LYS A 56 -1.78 -7.95 -15.08
C LYS A 56 -2.13 -6.50 -14.79
N VAL A 57 -2.02 -6.06 -13.53
CA VAL A 57 -2.40 -4.71 -13.13
C VAL A 57 -1.41 -3.68 -13.67
N GLU A 58 -1.92 -2.69 -14.41
CA GLU A 58 -1.21 -1.44 -14.70
C GLU A 58 -1.59 -0.39 -13.64
N GLY A 59 -0.59 0.27 -13.06
CA GLY A 59 -0.80 1.23 -11.98
C GLY A 59 -0.25 0.74 -10.63
N SER A 60 -1.05 0.83 -9.59
CA SER A 60 -0.69 0.46 -8.21
C SER A 60 -1.81 -0.36 -7.57
N CYS A 61 -1.46 -1.47 -6.95
CA CYS A 61 -2.42 -2.34 -6.27
C CYS A 61 -1.74 -3.07 -5.11
N SER A 62 -1.78 -2.45 -3.93
CA SER A 62 -1.40 -3.11 -2.67
C SER A 62 -2.64 -3.73 -2.03
N VAL A 63 -2.52 -4.96 -1.54
CA VAL A 63 -3.67 -5.72 -1.02
C VAL A 63 -3.36 -6.39 0.31
N LEU A 64 -4.40 -6.51 1.13
CA LEU A 64 -4.48 -7.44 2.24
C LEU A 64 -5.53 -8.48 1.88
N VAL A 65 -5.19 -9.76 2.00
CA VAL A 65 -6.07 -10.88 1.68
C VAL A 65 -6.20 -11.76 2.90
N LEU A 66 -7.44 -11.86 3.42
CA LEU A 66 -7.76 -12.78 4.52
C LEU A 66 -7.98 -14.18 3.96
N SER A 67 -7.34 -15.15 4.56
CA SER A 67 -7.44 -16.57 4.22
C SER A 67 -7.54 -17.43 5.48
N PRO A 68 -7.87 -18.75 5.35
CA PRO A 68 -7.81 -19.67 6.48
C PRO A 68 -6.43 -19.81 7.12
N GLU A 69 -5.37 -19.55 6.36
CA GLU A 69 -3.97 -19.63 6.84
C GLU A 69 -3.54 -18.38 7.61
N GLY A 70 -4.19 -17.23 7.38
CA GLY A 70 -3.84 -15.95 7.97
C GLY A 70 -4.07 -14.78 7.00
N VAL A 71 -3.34 -13.70 7.16
CA VAL A 71 -3.45 -12.49 6.34
C VAL A 71 -2.24 -12.38 5.41
N TYR A 72 -2.49 -12.44 4.10
CA TYR A 72 -1.48 -12.09 3.11
C TYR A 72 -1.41 -10.57 2.97
N ALA A 73 -0.25 -9.99 3.14
CA ALA A 73 0.04 -8.59 2.88
C ALA A 73 0.95 -8.49 1.66
N CYS A 74 0.52 -7.77 0.63
CA CYS A 74 1.25 -7.62 -0.63
C CYS A 74 1.35 -6.16 -1.02
N ARG A 75 2.57 -5.66 -1.20
CA ARG A 75 2.83 -4.32 -1.74
C ARG A 75 2.83 -4.36 -3.27
N ASP A 76 2.35 -3.31 -3.91
CA ASP A 76 2.33 -3.19 -5.38
C ASP A 76 3.71 -3.36 -6.01
N LYS A 77 3.74 -3.80 -7.28
CA LYS A 77 4.98 -4.16 -7.99
C LYS A 77 6.02 -3.05 -8.12
N LEU A 78 5.62 -1.80 -7.98
CA LEU A 78 6.49 -0.64 -8.06
C LEU A 78 6.74 0.01 -6.69
N GLY A 79 6.06 -0.44 -5.64
CA GLY A 79 6.18 0.11 -4.29
C GLY A 79 5.61 1.52 -4.15
N ARG A 80 4.63 1.91 -4.96
CA ARG A 80 4.03 3.25 -4.93
C ARG A 80 3.30 3.55 -3.65
N THR A 81 2.61 2.54 -3.10
CA THR A 81 1.94 2.61 -1.81
C THR A 81 2.69 1.75 -0.80
N PRO A 82 3.03 2.27 0.38
CA PRO A 82 3.74 1.50 1.40
C PRO A 82 2.83 0.41 1.99
N VAL A 83 3.45 -0.64 2.50
CA VAL A 83 2.83 -1.62 3.38
C VAL A 83 3.79 -1.90 4.50
N VAL A 84 3.34 -1.72 5.74
CA VAL A 84 4.14 -1.86 6.95
C VAL A 84 3.55 -2.94 7.86
N ILE A 85 4.42 -3.73 8.46
CA ILE A 85 4.06 -4.80 9.40
C ILE A 85 4.47 -4.39 10.81
N GLY A 86 3.54 -4.53 11.73
CA GLY A 86 3.76 -4.32 13.16
C GLY A 86 3.61 -5.60 13.95
N ARG A 87 4.26 -5.64 15.12
CA ARG A 87 4.17 -6.73 16.11
C ARG A 87 3.97 -6.14 17.50
N LYS A 88 3.09 -6.75 18.29
CA LYS A 88 2.95 -6.49 19.72
C LYS A 88 3.84 -7.42 20.55
N ASP A 89 3.97 -7.09 21.85
CA ASP A 89 4.76 -7.90 22.79
C ASP A 89 4.15 -9.29 23.04
N ASP A 90 2.83 -9.45 22.83
CA ASP A 90 2.13 -10.76 22.85
C ASP A 90 2.31 -11.57 21.57
N GLY A 91 3.08 -11.06 20.60
CA GLY A 91 3.34 -11.67 19.30
C GLY A 91 2.34 -11.33 18.22
N SER A 92 1.20 -10.70 18.52
CA SER A 92 0.17 -10.35 17.55
C SER A 92 0.75 -9.53 16.39
N LEU A 93 0.35 -9.86 15.16
CA LEU A 93 0.80 -9.23 13.94
C LEU A 93 -0.30 -8.37 13.32
N ALA A 94 0.08 -7.26 12.73
CA ALA A 94 -0.81 -6.40 11.95
C ALA A 94 -0.10 -5.84 10.71
N ALA A 95 -0.87 -5.58 9.66
CA ALA A 95 -0.42 -4.88 8.46
C ALA A 95 -1.22 -3.60 8.27
N SER A 96 -0.56 -2.53 7.87
CA SER A 96 -1.17 -1.24 7.59
C SER A 96 -0.45 -0.53 6.44
N LEU A 97 -1.10 0.48 5.88
CA LEU A 97 -0.48 1.46 4.98
C LEU A 97 0.09 2.63 5.78
N GLU A 98 -0.59 2.98 6.89
CA GLU A 98 -0.22 4.07 7.78
C GLU A 98 0.51 3.55 9.02
N SER A 99 1.76 3.97 9.19
CA SER A 99 2.57 3.52 10.31
C SER A 99 2.07 4.06 11.66
N CYS A 100 1.50 5.27 11.70
CA CYS A 100 0.94 5.84 12.93
C CYS A 100 -0.22 4.99 13.48
N ALA A 101 -1.01 4.34 12.61
CA ALA A 101 -2.09 3.44 13.04
C ALA A 101 -1.54 2.28 13.88
N LEU A 102 -0.39 1.73 13.50
CA LEU A 102 0.26 0.65 14.27
C LEU A 102 0.73 1.15 15.64
N HIS A 103 1.38 2.30 15.72
CA HIS A 103 1.83 2.88 16.98
C HIS A 103 0.66 3.19 17.92
N ASN A 104 -0.42 3.78 17.39
CA ASN A 104 -1.62 4.11 18.17
C ASN A 104 -2.30 2.86 18.77
N LEU A 105 -2.15 1.71 18.11
CA LEU A 105 -2.66 0.42 18.58
C LEU A 105 -1.64 -0.39 19.38
N GLY A 106 -0.48 0.20 19.72
CA GLY A 106 0.56 -0.44 20.53
C GLY A 106 1.41 -1.47 19.77
N TYR A 107 1.44 -1.43 18.43
CA TYR A 107 2.35 -2.25 17.64
C TYR A 107 3.68 -1.54 17.43
N LYS A 108 4.76 -2.30 17.52
CA LYS A 108 6.11 -1.88 17.10
C LYS A 108 6.30 -2.26 15.63
N ILE A 109 6.81 -1.35 14.80
CA ILE A 109 7.11 -1.64 13.40
C ILE A 109 8.27 -2.62 13.33
N VAL A 110 8.08 -3.74 12.64
CA VAL A 110 9.09 -4.78 12.46
C VAL A 110 9.55 -4.94 11.01
N ARG A 111 8.75 -4.49 10.04
CA ARG A 111 9.10 -4.63 8.63
C ARG A 111 8.35 -3.64 7.74
N TRP A 112 9.06 -3.07 6.77
CA TRP A 112 8.50 -2.41 5.59
C TRP A 112 8.62 -3.39 4.41
N LEU A 113 7.50 -3.66 3.72
CA LEU A 113 7.56 -4.52 2.55
C LEU A 113 8.21 -3.76 1.40
N GLY A 114 9.10 -4.44 0.67
CA GLY A 114 9.68 -3.91 -0.56
C GLY A 114 8.68 -3.91 -1.74
N PRO A 115 9.03 -3.29 -2.89
CA PRO A 115 8.20 -3.29 -4.08
C PRO A 115 7.89 -4.72 -4.54
N GLY A 116 6.60 -5.03 -4.75
CA GLY A 116 6.13 -6.36 -5.18
C GLY A 116 6.27 -7.46 -4.15
N GLU A 117 6.77 -7.16 -2.95
CA GLU A 117 6.92 -8.13 -1.89
C GLU A 117 5.57 -8.54 -1.32
N ALA A 118 5.43 -9.83 -1.02
CA ALA A 118 4.29 -10.37 -0.30
C ALA A 118 4.75 -11.26 0.85
N VAL A 119 4.03 -11.16 1.96
CA VAL A 119 4.22 -12.00 3.15
C VAL A 119 2.89 -12.56 3.63
N LEU A 120 2.92 -13.70 4.28
CA LEU A 120 1.81 -14.25 5.06
C LEU A 120 2.05 -13.94 6.54
N LEU A 121 1.13 -13.23 7.14
CA LEU A 121 1.03 -13.09 8.59
C LEU A 121 0.24 -14.30 9.11
N ASP A 122 0.98 -15.31 9.56
CA ASP A 122 0.40 -16.57 10.03
C ASP A 122 -0.20 -16.36 11.44
N GLY A 123 -1.39 -16.88 11.65
CA GLY A 123 -2.06 -16.77 12.94
C GLY A 123 -1.56 -17.75 13.98
N LYS A 124 -0.94 -18.89 13.54
CA LYS A 124 -0.42 -19.94 14.45
C LYS A 124 0.64 -20.79 13.73
N PRO A 125 1.96 -20.65 14.02
CA PRO A 125 2.56 -19.70 14.96
C PRO A 125 2.45 -18.25 14.45
N LEU A 126 2.56 -17.26 15.34
CA LEU A 126 2.53 -15.82 14.99
C LEU A 126 3.82 -15.43 14.23
N GLU A 127 3.91 -15.81 12.97
CA GLU A 127 5.09 -15.67 12.11
C GLU A 127 4.82 -14.83 10.85
N ILE A 128 5.87 -14.18 10.35
CA ILE A 128 5.88 -13.51 9.06
C ILE A 128 6.58 -14.43 8.07
N ARG A 129 5.79 -15.11 7.22
CA ARG A 129 6.33 -16.02 6.20
C ARG A 129 6.46 -15.33 4.85
N PRO A 130 7.63 -15.38 4.19
CA PRO A 130 7.81 -14.82 2.87
C PRO A 130 6.98 -15.59 1.83
N VAL A 131 6.32 -14.84 0.91
CA VAL A 131 5.49 -15.38 -0.16
C VAL A 131 6.05 -14.99 -1.53
N LEU A 132 6.29 -13.70 -1.76
CA LEU A 132 6.95 -13.17 -2.95
C LEU A 132 8.12 -12.29 -2.54
N PRO A 133 9.27 -12.38 -3.23
CA PRO A 133 10.43 -11.54 -2.93
C PRO A 133 10.22 -10.10 -3.38
N ALA A 134 10.89 -9.16 -2.70
CA ALA A 134 10.92 -7.77 -3.12
C ALA A 134 11.63 -7.59 -4.48
N ARG A 135 11.12 -6.65 -5.29
CA ARG A 135 11.76 -6.24 -6.56
C ARG A 135 12.77 -5.12 -6.30
N LYS A 136 13.74 -4.98 -7.19
CA LYS A 136 14.80 -3.96 -7.08
C LYS A 136 14.31 -2.54 -7.35
N LYS A 137 13.31 -2.36 -8.24
CA LYS A 137 12.84 -1.04 -8.69
C LYS A 137 11.71 -0.55 -7.80
N CYS A 138 11.95 0.58 -7.11
CA CYS A 138 10.94 1.30 -6.33
C CYS A 138 10.57 2.62 -7.01
N ARG A 139 9.27 2.95 -7.04
CA ARG A 139 8.71 4.21 -7.54
C ARG A 139 7.65 4.72 -6.57
N MET A 140 8.08 5.00 -5.35
CA MET A 140 7.18 5.54 -4.33
C MET A 140 6.64 6.90 -4.75
N CYS A 141 5.39 7.18 -4.41
CA CYS A 141 4.74 8.44 -4.73
C CYS A 141 5.13 9.50 -3.71
N ALA A 142 5.76 10.60 -4.14
CA ALA A 142 6.15 11.70 -3.26
C ALA A 142 4.94 12.37 -2.56
N PHE A 143 3.74 12.29 -3.14
CA PHE A 143 2.50 12.77 -2.54
C PHE A 143 2.18 12.11 -1.19
N MET A 144 2.73 10.92 -0.92
CA MET A 144 2.59 10.28 0.38
C MET A 144 3.10 11.19 1.51
N TRP A 145 4.23 11.86 1.32
CA TRP A 145 4.78 12.80 2.30
C TRP A 145 4.21 14.21 2.18
N ILE A 146 3.99 14.69 0.97
CA ILE A 146 3.61 16.09 0.73
C ILE A 146 2.15 16.33 1.09
N TYR A 147 1.26 15.39 0.78
CA TYR A 147 -0.20 15.61 0.87
C TYR A 147 -0.95 14.53 1.68
N PHE A 148 -0.80 13.25 1.33
CA PHE A 148 -1.64 12.19 1.89
C PHE A 148 -1.29 11.80 3.33
N GLY A 149 0.00 11.72 3.65
CA GLY A 149 0.47 11.12 4.89
C GLY A 149 0.04 11.90 6.13
N PHE A 150 -0.31 11.17 7.17
CA PHE A 150 -0.49 11.75 8.48
C PHE A 150 0.87 12.24 9.04
N PRO A 151 0.97 13.41 9.70
CA PRO A 151 2.26 13.96 10.16
C PRO A 151 3.09 12.98 10.99
N ALA A 152 2.44 12.24 11.90
CA ALA A 152 3.10 11.23 12.74
C ALA A 152 3.47 9.93 12.00
N SER A 153 3.08 9.77 10.72
CA SER A 153 3.43 8.59 9.93
C SER A 153 4.82 8.67 9.34
N SER A 154 5.38 7.50 9.08
CA SER A 154 6.58 7.33 8.27
C SER A 154 6.29 6.35 7.12
N TYR A 155 6.97 6.54 6.00
CA TYR A 155 6.92 5.62 4.86
C TYR A 155 8.35 5.19 4.51
N ASP A 156 8.59 3.88 4.48
CA ASP A 156 9.93 3.29 4.34
C ASP A 156 10.96 3.92 5.31
N GLY A 157 10.52 4.23 6.54
CA GLY A 157 11.35 4.82 7.58
C GLY A 157 11.53 6.34 7.53
N VAL A 158 10.96 7.02 6.52
CA VAL A 158 11.07 8.49 6.40
C VAL A 158 9.78 9.14 6.91
N ASN A 159 9.91 10.00 7.94
CA ASN A 159 8.78 10.65 8.61
C ASN A 159 8.16 11.76 7.74
N VAL A 160 6.82 11.87 7.77
CA VAL A 160 6.04 12.83 6.96
C VAL A 160 6.29 14.27 7.41
N GLU A 161 6.23 14.54 8.72
CA GLU A 161 6.42 15.88 9.27
C GLU A 161 7.83 16.40 8.99
N GLU A 162 8.84 15.54 9.13
CA GLU A 162 10.24 15.85 8.82
C GLU A 162 10.39 16.29 7.34
N VAL A 163 9.77 15.57 6.40
CA VAL A 163 9.81 15.95 4.98
C VAL A 163 9.14 17.29 4.74
N ARG A 164 7.96 17.53 5.34
CA ARG A 164 7.24 18.79 5.19
C ARG A 164 8.02 19.96 5.79
N TYR A 165 8.65 19.76 6.94
CA TYR A 165 9.53 20.76 7.54
C TYR A 165 10.71 21.13 6.61
N ARG A 166 11.37 20.12 6.03
CA ARG A 166 12.46 20.33 5.07
C ARG A 166 12.00 21.04 3.81
N CYS A 167 10.81 20.72 3.30
CA CYS A 167 10.22 21.43 2.16
C CYS A 167 9.98 22.90 2.48
N GLY A 168 9.42 23.21 3.67
CA GLY A 168 9.23 24.59 4.12
C GLY A 168 10.54 25.35 4.28
N ALA A 169 11.56 24.73 4.87
CA ALA A 169 12.88 25.33 5.00
C ALA A 169 13.54 25.61 3.63
N ALA A 170 13.36 24.70 2.65
CA ALA A 170 13.85 24.89 1.30
C ALA A 170 13.14 26.06 0.60
N LEU A 171 11.81 26.18 0.73
CA LEU A 171 11.04 27.31 0.20
C LEU A 171 11.50 28.62 0.82
N ALA A 172 11.60 28.70 2.15
CA ALA A 172 12.06 29.90 2.85
C ALA A 172 13.48 30.33 2.42
N SER A 173 14.34 29.38 2.02
CA SER A 173 15.66 29.69 1.52
C SER A 173 15.68 30.44 0.18
N HIS A 174 14.61 30.33 -0.61
CA HIS A 174 14.43 31.07 -1.88
C HIS A 174 13.85 32.48 -1.65
N ASP A 175 13.17 32.69 -0.52
CA ASP A 175 12.42 33.92 -0.23
C ASP A 175 13.16 34.82 0.76
N LYS A 176 14.47 34.72 0.86
CA LYS A 176 15.32 35.43 1.87
C LYS A 176 15.26 36.94 1.77
N ASP A 177 14.97 37.49 0.60
CA ASP A 177 14.97 38.92 0.32
C ASP A 177 13.56 39.52 0.40
N LEU A 178 12.54 38.73 0.82
CA LEU A 178 11.19 39.23 1.02
C LEU A 178 11.07 39.86 2.41
N ASP A 179 10.68 41.16 2.45
CA ASP A 179 10.28 41.84 3.68
C ASP A 179 8.78 41.64 3.90
N VAL A 180 8.43 40.86 4.94
CA VAL A 180 7.04 40.46 5.21
C VAL A 180 6.69 40.66 6.66
N ASP A 181 5.50 41.23 6.93
CA ASP A 181 4.99 41.47 8.29
C ASP A 181 4.44 40.17 8.93
N ALA A 182 3.97 39.22 8.15
CA ALA A 182 3.39 37.97 8.66
C ALA A 182 3.49 36.84 7.66
N VAL A 183 3.60 35.63 8.20
CA VAL A 183 3.55 34.35 7.41
C VAL A 183 2.41 33.49 7.95
N ALA A 184 1.54 33.02 7.06
CA ALA A 184 0.45 32.13 7.42
C ALA A 184 0.51 30.84 6.59
N GLY A 185 0.37 29.69 7.24
CA GLY A 185 0.22 28.40 6.58
C GLY A 185 -1.19 28.27 6.01
N VAL A 186 -1.30 27.73 4.78
CA VAL A 186 -2.59 27.24 4.25
C VAL A 186 -2.75 25.80 4.70
N PRO A 187 -3.83 25.45 5.46
CA PRO A 187 -4.05 24.11 5.98
C PRO A 187 -4.41 23.10 4.88
#